data_16f90faf71b6dae11dcefa6ce5fe07bf
#
_entry.id   16f90faf71b6dae11dcefa6ce5fe07bf
#
_cell.length_a   1.000
_cell.length_b   1.000
_cell.length_c   1.000
_cell.angle_alpha   90.00
_cell.angle_beta   90.00
_cell.angle_gamma   90.00
#
_symmetry.space_group_name_H-M   'P 1'
#
loop_
_entity.id
_entity.type
_entity.pdbx_description
1 polymer ?
#
loop_
_entity_poly.entity_id
_entity_poly.type
_entity_poly.pdbx_seq_one_letter_code
_entity_poly.pdbx_strand_id
1 'polypeptide(L)'
;KLVEINISEKEVIVDPREAQKKNQLIFPPRTFFLGDTESAWKKCAHVFKGQAHSNGQEHLYIETQGAYAVPLENGHIRISSSTQGPTAVQRTAAKVLNVGMHKIEVDVVRIGGGFGGKEDQATPWAIMAALGTQILNKPVKVILSRLDDMRMTGKRHPYSSDYKIGFSKELKIMAYETIFYQNAGAAADLSPAVMERTLFHGTNSYFIPNVKMTAYSCKTNLPPNTAFRGFGGPQGMF
;
A
#
# COMPACT_ATOMS: atom_id res chain seq x y z
N LYS A 1 21.07 14.07 -24.41
CA LYS A 1 19.84 13.57 -23.75
C LYS A 1 19.29 12.42 -24.59
N LEU A 2 19.10 11.25 -23.96
CA LEU A 2 18.61 10.04 -24.64
C LEU A 2 17.10 9.81 -24.43
N VAL A 3 16.45 10.63 -23.61
CA VAL A 3 15.02 10.51 -23.29
C VAL A 3 14.33 11.84 -23.53
N GLU A 4 13.25 11.81 -24.28
CA GLU A 4 12.32 12.91 -24.45
C GLU A 4 11.11 12.69 -23.55
N ILE A 5 10.73 13.71 -22.79
CA ILE A 5 9.62 13.63 -21.83
C ILE A 5 8.57 14.66 -22.23
N ASN A 6 7.38 14.18 -22.56
CA ASN A 6 6.20 15.00 -22.81
C ASN A 6 5.33 15.03 -21.54
N ILE A 7 5.10 16.21 -21.00
CA ILE A 7 4.36 16.42 -19.75
C ILE A 7 3.05 17.14 -20.02
N SER A 8 1.95 16.61 -19.50
CA SER A 8 0.66 17.28 -19.43
C SER A 8 0.31 17.52 -17.96
N GLU A 9 0.21 18.79 -17.59
CA GLU A 9 -0.16 19.18 -16.23
C GLU A 9 -1.62 18.82 -15.93
N LYS A 10 -1.89 18.39 -14.71
CA LYS A 10 -3.24 18.10 -14.19
C LYS A 10 -3.40 18.73 -12.82
N GLU A 11 -4.65 18.85 -12.37
CA GLU A 11 -4.94 19.29 -11.01
C GLU A 11 -4.28 18.33 -9.99
N VAL A 12 -3.59 18.93 -8.99
CA VAL A 12 -2.89 18.16 -7.95
C VAL A 12 -3.83 17.91 -6.79
N ILE A 13 -4.03 16.65 -6.46
CA ILE A 13 -4.80 16.19 -5.30
C ILE A 13 -3.87 15.36 -4.41
N VAL A 14 -3.60 15.85 -3.21
CA VAL A 14 -2.74 15.18 -2.21
C VAL A 14 -3.49 14.81 -0.93
N ASP A 15 -4.60 15.49 -0.65
CA ASP A 15 -5.45 15.21 0.50
C ASP A 15 -6.46 14.10 0.19
N PRO A 16 -6.51 13.01 1.02
CA PRO A 16 -7.39 11.89 0.75
C PRO A 16 -8.89 12.23 0.94
N ARG A 17 -9.25 13.20 1.79
CA ARG A 17 -10.64 13.64 1.91
C ARG A 17 -11.09 14.42 0.68
N GLU A 18 -10.19 15.23 0.10
CA GLU A 18 -10.46 15.92 -1.17
C GLU A 18 -10.62 14.91 -2.32
N ALA A 19 -9.73 13.92 -2.40
CA ALA A 19 -9.82 12.86 -3.38
C ALA A 19 -11.15 12.09 -3.28
N GLN A 20 -11.60 11.78 -2.06
CA GLN A 20 -12.91 11.14 -1.83
C GLN A 20 -14.06 12.01 -2.30
N LYS A 21 -14.07 13.31 -1.98
CA LYS A 21 -15.12 14.25 -2.42
C LYS A 21 -15.21 14.35 -3.95
N LYS A 22 -14.09 14.22 -4.65
CA LYS A 22 -14.01 14.21 -6.12
C LYS A 22 -14.19 12.81 -6.72
N ASN A 23 -14.58 11.82 -5.91
CA ASN A 23 -14.70 10.41 -6.30
C ASN A 23 -13.43 9.84 -6.96
N GLN A 24 -12.26 10.34 -6.57
CA GLN A 24 -10.97 9.83 -7.00
C GLN A 24 -10.56 8.67 -6.08
N LEU A 25 -10.97 7.48 -6.44
CA LEU A 25 -10.74 6.26 -5.65
C LEU A 25 -9.94 5.24 -6.46
N ILE A 26 -9.06 4.51 -5.78
CA ILE A 26 -8.35 3.36 -6.37
C ILE A 26 -9.27 2.14 -6.47
N PHE A 27 -10.22 2.05 -5.54
CA PHE A 27 -11.00 0.87 -5.27
C PHE A 27 -12.36 1.28 -4.67
N PRO A 28 -13.44 0.55 -4.91
CA PRO A 28 -14.74 0.86 -4.33
C PRO A 28 -14.70 0.86 -2.79
N PRO A 29 -15.43 1.74 -2.12
CA PRO A 29 -15.45 1.80 -0.66
C PRO A 29 -15.92 0.49 -0.06
N ARG A 30 -15.43 0.19 1.14
CA ARG A 30 -15.87 -0.94 1.94
C ARG A 30 -16.50 -0.46 3.23
N THR A 31 -17.60 -1.10 3.62
CA THR A 31 -18.28 -0.82 4.88
C THR A 31 -18.43 -2.11 5.69
N PHE A 32 -18.06 -2.04 6.94
CA PHE A 32 -18.34 -3.04 7.96
C PHE A 32 -19.39 -2.47 8.93
N PHE A 33 -20.38 -3.26 9.28
CA PHE A 33 -21.36 -2.88 10.28
C PHE A 33 -21.74 -4.07 11.16
N LEU A 34 -22.07 -3.75 12.40
CA LEU A 34 -22.57 -4.68 13.43
C LEU A 34 -23.64 -3.94 14.22
N GLY A 35 -24.75 -4.61 14.55
CA GLY A 35 -25.86 -4.02 15.33
C GLY A 35 -26.57 -2.89 14.60
N ASP A 36 -27.11 -1.94 15.37
CA ASP A 36 -27.85 -0.78 14.87
C ASP A 36 -27.35 0.50 15.54
N THR A 37 -26.44 1.20 14.84
CA THR A 37 -25.85 2.44 15.35
C THR A 37 -26.88 3.55 15.48
N GLU A 38 -27.87 3.66 14.56
CA GLU A 38 -28.86 4.73 14.58
C GLU A 38 -29.75 4.67 15.83
N SER A 39 -30.20 3.47 16.20
CA SER A 39 -30.94 3.25 17.45
C SER A 39 -30.07 3.42 18.69
N ALA A 40 -28.80 3.00 18.60
CA ALA A 40 -27.85 3.11 19.72
C ALA A 40 -27.51 4.56 20.07
N TRP A 41 -27.38 5.45 19.08
CA TRP A 41 -27.13 6.89 19.32
C TRP A 41 -28.16 7.54 20.22
N LYS A 42 -29.45 7.16 20.10
CA LYS A 42 -30.56 7.70 20.90
C LYS A 42 -30.46 7.29 22.37
N LYS A 43 -29.70 6.25 22.69
CA LYS A 43 -29.52 5.69 24.03
C LYS A 43 -28.20 6.09 24.69
N CYS A 44 -27.31 6.77 23.95
CA CYS A 44 -26.04 7.23 24.50
C CYS A 44 -26.22 8.42 25.42
N ALA A 45 -25.62 8.34 26.61
CA ALA A 45 -25.59 9.46 27.55
C ALA A 45 -24.53 10.50 27.14
N HIS A 46 -23.45 10.04 26.55
CA HIS A 46 -22.34 10.90 26.06
C HIS A 46 -21.98 10.50 24.65
N VAL A 47 -21.79 11.50 23.79
CA VAL A 47 -21.38 11.30 22.40
C VAL A 47 -20.21 12.23 22.07
N PHE A 48 -19.12 11.67 21.59
CA PHE A 48 -17.95 12.42 21.16
C PHE A 48 -17.73 12.22 19.66
N LYS A 49 -17.24 13.28 19.00
CA LYS A 49 -16.84 13.27 17.61
C LYS A 49 -15.46 13.87 17.49
N GLY A 50 -14.68 13.39 16.56
CA GLY A 50 -13.37 13.94 16.32
C GLY A 50 -12.79 13.46 15.02
N GLN A 51 -11.56 13.89 14.80
CA GLN A 51 -10.75 13.51 13.67
C GLN A 51 -9.40 13.02 14.17
N ALA A 52 -8.83 12.06 13.46
CA ALA A 52 -7.48 11.60 13.69
C ALA A 52 -6.70 11.59 12.37
N HIS A 53 -5.40 11.68 12.45
CA HIS A 53 -4.51 11.61 11.30
C HIS A 53 -3.24 10.86 11.69
N SER A 54 -2.86 9.86 10.89
CA SER A 54 -1.59 9.18 10.98
C SER A 54 -0.79 9.40 9.71
N ASN A 55 0.45 9.85 9.87
CA ASN A 55 1.36 10.09 8.75
C ASN A 55 1.87 8.77 8.15
N GLY A 56 2.42 8.87 6.95
CA GLY A 56 3.21 7.82 6.34
C GLY A 56 4.48 7.54 7.16
N GLN A 57 5.02 6.34 6.98
CA GLN A 57 6.25 5.92 7.63
C GLN A 57 7.17 5.23 6.62
N GLU A 58 8.44 5.65 6.61
CA GLU A 58 9.50 5.04 5.81
C GLU A 58 9.90 3.69 6.40
N HIS A 59 10.09 2.67 5.53
CA HIS A 59 10.56 1.35 5.93
C HIS A 59 11.99 1.36 6.47
N LEU A 60 12.83 2.16 5.86
CA LEU A 60 14.24 2.35 6.19
C LEU A 60 15.00 1.01 6.37
N TYR A 61 14.70 0.03 5.51
CA TYR A 61 15.49 -1.20 5.46
C TYR A 61 16.93 -0.88 5.10
N ILE A 62 17.90 -1.63 5.65
CA ILE A 62 19.34 -1.35 5.45
C ILE A 62 19.75 -1.53 4.00
N GLU A 63 19.33 -2.63 3.37
CA GLU A 63 19.51 -2.88 1.95
C GLU A 63 18.45 -2.14 1.13
N THR A 64 18.86 -1.26 0.24
CA THR A 64 17.95 -0.55 -0.68
C THR A 64 17.33 -1.49 -1.72
N GLN A 65 16.34 -1.03 -2.47
CA GLN A 65 15.77 -1.75 -3.59
C GLN A 65 16.86 -2.06 -4.61
N GLY A 66 16.90 -3.29 -5.08
CA GLY A 66 17.88 -3.70 -6.06
C GLY A 66 17.61 -5.06 -6.68
N ALA A 67 18.12 -5.21 -7.91
CA ALA A 67 18.08 -6.46 -8.64
C ALA A 67 19.29 -6.60 -9.57
N TYR A 68 19.68 -7.85 -9.83
CA TYR A 68 20.70 -8.23 -10.77
C TYR A 68 20.15 -9.35 -11.66
N ALA A 69 20.18 -9.14 -12.96
CA ALA A 69 19.70 -10.11 -13.92
C ALA A 69 20.83 -10.58 -14.83
N VAL A 70 20.84 -11.87 -15.15
CA VAL A 70 21.82 -12.51 -16.05
C VAL A 70 21.10 -13.34 -17.10
N PRO A 71 21.58 -13.30 -18.37
CA PRO A 71 21.07 -14.18 -19.39
C PRO A 71 21.60 -15.60 -19.15
N LEU A 72 20.76 -16.58 -19.35
CA LEU A 72 21.10 -18.00 -19.33
C LEU A 72 20.88 -18.61 -20.73
N GLU A 73 21.21 -19.88 -20.90
CA GLU A 73 20.99 -20.60 -22.14
C GLU A 73 19.49 -20.67 -22.51
N ASN A 74 19.22 -20.86 -23.81
CA ASN A 74 17.87 -21.04 -24.38
C ASN A 74 16.89 -19.87 -24.07
N GLY A 75 17.42 -18.65 -23.90
CA GLY A 75 16.62 -17.47 -23.63
C GLY A 75 16.01 -17.42 -22.21
N HIS A 76 16.59 -18.15 -21.27
CA HIS A 76 16.26 -18.04 -19.86
C HIS A 76 16.96 -16.81 -19.26
N ILE A 77 16.36 -16.26 -18.21
CA ILE A 77 16.93 -15.16 -17.44
C ILE A 77 16.81 -15.50 -15.94
N ARG A 78 17.93 -15.37 -15.23
CA ARG A 78 17.94 -15.43 -13.75
C ARG A 78 17.97 -14.02 -13.20
N ILE A 79 17.11 -13.75 -12.24
CA ILE A 79 16.97 -12.46 -11.55
C ILE A 79 17.25 -12.68 -10.06
N SER A 80 18.36 -12.18 -9.55
CA SER A 80 18.58 -12.04 -8.12
C SER A 80 17.98 -10.71 -7.68
N SER A 81 16.94 -10.75 -6.83
CA SER A 81 16.17 -9.57 -6.44
C SER A 81 16.02 -9.48 -4.93
N SER A 82 16.19 -8.27 -4.40
CA SER A 82 15.86 -7.96 -3.01
C SER A 82 14.34 -7.80 -2.88
N THR A 83 13.61 -8.92 -2.80
CA THR A 83 12.15 -8.96 -2.80
C THR A 83 11.59 -9.88 -1.73
N GLN A 84 10.41 -9.54 -1.20
CA GLN A 84 9.57 -10.41 -0.36
C GLN A 84 8.60 -11.26 -1.20
N GLY A 85 8.45 -10.95 -2.51
CA GLY A 85 7.52 -11.60 -3.41
C GLY A 85 8.17 -12.18 -4.68
N PRO A 86 9.06 -13.20 -4.61
CA PRO A 86 9.76 -13.71 -5.79
C PRO A 86 8.84 -14.18 -6.92
N THR A 87 7.71 -14.80 -6.58
CA THR A 87 6.71 -15.22 -7.58
C THR A 87 6.03 -14.05 -8.29
N ALA A 88 5.83 -12.93 -7.59
CA ALA A 88 5.29 -11.70 -8.20
C ALA A 88 6.27 -11.13 -9.21
N VAL A 89 7.56 -11.07 -8.86
CA VAL A 89 8.64 -10.68 -9.76
C VAL A 89 8.68 -11.60 -10.98
N GLN A 90 8.70 -12.93 -10.79
CA GLN A 90 8.74 -13.92 -11.87
C GLN A 90 7.59 -13.73 -12.86
N ARG A 91 6.35 -13.66 -12.33
CA ARG A 91 5.13 -13.50 -13.14
C ARG A 91 5.15 -12.21 -13.94
N THR A 92 5.55 -11.11 -13.32
CA THR A 92 5.59 -9.81 -13.97
C THR A 92 6.71 -9.74 -15.01
N ALA A 93 7.89 -10.29 -14.71
CA ALA A 93 8.99 -10.40 -15.66
C ALA A 93 8.58 -11.20 -16.90
N ALA A 94 8.00 -12.36 -16.72
CA ALA A 94 7.53 -13.20 -17.82
C ALA A 94 6.52 -12.45 -18.72
N LYS A 95 5.58 -11.72 -18.11
CA LYS A 95 4.59 -10.92 -18.83
C LYS A 95 5.22 -9.77 -19.60
N VAL A 96 6.11 -8.99 -19.00
CA VAL A 96 6.75 -7.82 -19.61
C VAL A 96 7.70 -8.23 -20.74
N LEU A 97 8.48 -9.29 -20.52
CA LEU A 97 9.43 -9.82 -21.51
C LEU A 97 8.75 -10.68 -22.58
N ASN A 98 7.45 -10.93 -22.47
CA ASN A 98 6.65 -11.79 -23.36
C ASN A 98 7.25 -13.21 -23.51
N VAL A 99 7.57 -13.82 -22.39
CA VAL A 99 8.11 -15.19 -22.32
C VAL A 99 7.31 -16.06 -21.33
N GLY A 100 7.42 -17.37 -21.44
CA GLY A 100 6.83 -18.26 -20.44
C GLY A 100 7.48 -18.12 -19.05
N MET A 101 6.71 -18.25 -17.97
CA MET A 101 7.22 -18.14 -16.59
C MET A 101 8.39 -19.09 -16.30
N HIS A 102 8.40 -20.26 -16.92
CA HIS A 102 9.47 -21.24 -16.79
C HIS A 102 10.84 -20.75 -17.29
N LYS A 103 10.87 -19.68 -18.10
CA LYS A 103 12.10 -19.06 -18.56
C LYS A 103 12.68 -18.02 -17.62
N ILE A 104 11.96 -17.69 -16.58
CA ILE A 104 12.37 -16.71 -15.57
C ILE A 104 12.65 -17.43 -14.24
N GLU A 105 13.88 -17.37 -13.81
CA GLU A 105 14.28 -17.81 -12.47
C GLU A 105 14.41 -16.59 -11.57
N VAL A 106 13.78 -16.61 -10.39
CA VAL A 106 13.94 -15.54 -9.41
C VAL A 106 14.57 -16.09 -8.15
N ASP A 107 15.70 -15.52 -7.78
CA ASP A 107 16.51 -15.94 -6.67
C ASP A 107 16.56 -14.86 -5.58
N VAL A 108 16.27 -15.26 -4.33
CA VAL A 108 16.32 -14.41 -3.14
C VAL A 108 17.18 -15.11 -2.10
N VAL A 109 18.48 -14.99 -2.23
CA VAL A 109 19.42 -15.65 -1.33
C VAL A 109 19.31 -15.10 0.10
N ARG A 110 19.25 -13.76 0.22
CA ARG A 110 19.07 -13.03 1.48
C ARG A 110 18.44 -11.68 1.17
N ILE A 111 17.74 -11.14 2.16
CA ILE A 111 17.12 -9.82 2.10
C ILE A 111 17.58 -9.00 3.29
N GLY A 112 18.08 -7.81 3.05
CA GLY A 112 18.54 -6.87 4.08
C GLY A 112 17.43 -6.01 4.67
N GLY A 113 16.30 -6.66 5.01
CA GLY A 113 15.08 -6.04 5.50
C GLY A 113 14.09 -5.73 4.37
N GLY A 114 12.82 -5.78 4.69
CA GLY A 114 11.73 -5.49 3.76
C GLY A 114 10.56 -4.82 4.47
N PHE A 115 10.11 -5.38 5.60
CA PHE A 115 9.04 -4.85 6.46
C PHE A 115 7.73 -4.54 5.71
N GLY A 116 7.49 -5.20 4.56
CA GLY A 116 6.39 -4.93 3.64
C GLY A 116 6.76 -4.03 2.46
N GLY A 117 7.87 -3.30 2.52
CA GLY A 117 8.31 -2.38 1.47
C GLY A 117 8.96 -3.03 0.25
N LYS A 118 9.11 -4.34 0.24
CA LYS A 118 9.70 -5.11 -0.87
C LYS A 118 8.79 -6.24 -1.36
N GLU A 119 7.48 -6.12 -1.14
CA GLU A 119 6.51 -7.04 -1.74
C GLU A 119 6.31 -6.67 -3.21
N ASP A 120 5.45 -5.72 -3.55
CA ASP A 120 5.24 -5.28 -4.92
C ASP A 120 6.27 -4.22 -5.37
N GLN A 121 6.74 -3.38 -4.46
CA GLN A 121 7.68 -2.28 -4.74
C GLN A 121 9.05 -2.75 -5.27
N ALA A 122 9.46 -3.98 -5.04
CA ALA A 122 10.70 -4.55 -5.58
C ALA A 122 10.59 -4.90 -7.07
N THR A 123 9.38 -5.14 -7.57
CA THR A 123 9.13 -5.66 -8.91
C THR A 123 9.62 -4.73 -10.03
N PRO A 124 9.38 -3.41 -10.03
CA PRO A 124 9.84 -2.51 -11.09
C PRO A 124 11.36 -2.57 -11.32
N TRP A 125 12.13 -2.61 -10.25
CA TRP A 125 13.61 -2.63 -10.32
C TRP A 125 14.13 -3.95 -10.91
N ALA A 126 13.51 -5.06 -10.53
CA ALA A 126 13.78 -6.38 -11.09
C ALA A 126 13.45 -6.45 -12.59
N ILE A 127 12.33 -5.85 -12.99
CA ILE A 127 11.91 -5.80 -14.40
C ILE A 127 12.86 -4.93 -15.23
N MET A 128 13.31 -3.80 -14.72
CA MET A 128 14.29 -2.95 -15.41
C MET A 128 15.60 -3.70 -15.65
N ALA A 129 16.11 -4.43 -14.66
CA ALA A 129 17.31 -5.25 -14.83
C ALA A 129 17.08 -6.39 -15.86
N ALA A 130 15.96 -7.09 -15.78
CA ALA A 130 15.64 -8.19 -16.70
C ALA A 130 15.44 -7.71 -18.14
N LEU A 131 14.77 -6.58 -18.36
CA LEU A 131 14.57 -5.98 -19.68
C LEU A 131 15.92 -5.55 -20.29
N GLY A 132 16.76 -4.88 -19.49
CA GLY A 132 18.11 -4.54 -19.92
C GLY A 132 18.94 -5.77 -20.30
N THR A 133 18.82 -6.86 -19.53
CA THR A 133 19.49 -8.13 -19.80
C THR A 133 19.01 -8.75 -21.12
N GLN A 134 17.70 -8.76 -21.36
CA GLN A 134 17.13 -9.29 -22.61
C GLN A 134 17.61 -8.50 -23.85
N ILE A 135 17.61 -7.16 -23.75
CA ILE A 135 17.99 -6.29 -24.87
C ILE A 135 19.49 -6.39 -25.16
N LEU A 136 20.32 -6.39 -24.14
CA LEU A 136 21.79 -6.34 -24.28
C LEU A 136 22.44 -7.72 -24.40
N ASN A 137 21.71 -8.77 -24.05
CA ASN A 137 22.25 -10.13 -23.85
C ASN A 137 23.49 -10.14 -22.94
N LYS A 138 23.45 -9.34 -21.87
CA LYS A 138 24.52 -9.18 -20.87
C LYS A 138 23.93 -9.08 -19.47
N PRO A 139 24.71 -9.37 -18.42
CA PRO A 139 24.30 -9.09 -17.06
C PRO A 139 24.00 -7.61 -16.85
N VAL A 140 22.88 -7.32 -16.18
CA VAL A 140 22.45 -5.95 -15.85
C VAL A 140 22.07 -5.87 -14.37
N LYS A 141 22.55 -4.81 -13.72
CA LYS A 141 22.27 -4.54 -12.30
C LYS A 141 21.60 -3.18 -12.15
N VAL A 142 20.55 -3.13 -11.34
CA VAL A 142 19.84 -1.90 -10.90
C VAL A 142 19.84 -1.89 -9.39
N ILE A 143 20.43 -0.86 -8.78
CA ILE A 143 20.41 -0.66 -7.31
C ILE A 143 20.11 0.82 -7.08
N LEU A 144 19.12 1.10 -6.25
CA LEU A 144 18.81 2.47 -5.85
C LEU A 144 19.81 2.96 -4.82
N SER A 145 20.21 4.23 -4.95
CA SER A 145 20.82 4.93 -3.83
C SER A 145 19.82 5.06 -2.68
N ARG A 146 20.28 5.25 -1.45
CA ARG A 146 19.37 5.48 -0.30
C ARG A 146 18.42 6.64 -0.57
N LEU A 147 18.91 7.71 -1.17
CA LEU A 147 18.11 8.90 -1.44
C LEU A 147 17.03 8.64 -2.50
N ASP A 148 17.36 7.90 -3.56
CA ASP A 148 16.39 7.55 -4.59
C ASP A 148 15.34 6.58 -4.05
N ASP A 149 15.77 5.58 -3.26
CA ASP A 149 14.86 4.65 -2.60
C ASP A 149 13.82 5.40 -1.75
N MET A 150 14.27 6.30 -0.88
CA MET A 150 13.38 7.11 -0.04
C MET A 150 12.44 8.02 -0.85
N ARG A 151 12.84 8.48 -2.03
CA ARG A 151 12.03 9.37 -2.88
C ARG A 151 11.06 8.65 -3.80
N MET A 152 11.43 7.47 -4.27
CA MET A 152 10.74 6.79 -5.37
C MET A 152 9.86 5.63 -4.92
N THR A 153 10.06 5.10 -3.70
CA THR A 153 9.31 3.95 -3.19
C THR A 153 8.12 4.36 -2.31
N GLY A 154 7.15 3.48 -2.22
CA GLY A 154 5.97 3.66 -1.37
C GLY A 154 6.30 3.61 0.11
N LYS A 155 5.40 4.20 0.91
CA LYS A 155 5.49 4.30 2.37
C LYS A 155 4.29 3.60 3.02
N ARG A 156 4.29 3.47 4.34
CA ARG A 156 3.07 3.17 5.07
C ARG A 156 1.99 4.16 4.64
N HIS A 157 0.80 3.66 4.31
CA HIS A 157 -0.32 4.52 3.96
C HIS A 157 -0.60 5.54 5.06
N PRO A 158 -0.57 6.85 4.78
CA PRO A 158 -1.19 7.85 5.64
C PRO A 158 -2.70 7.62 5.71
N TYR A 159 -3.28 7.85 6.86
CA TYR A 159 -4.72 7.78 7.07
C TYR A 159 -5.24 9.05 7.72
N SER A 160 -6.40 9.48 7.26
CA SER A 160 -7.27 10.42 7.96
C SER A 160 -8.52 9.68 8.38
N SER A 161 -9.03 9.98 9.58
CA SER A 161 -10.22 9.32 10.12
C SER A 161 -11.16 10.33 10.72
N ASP A 162 -12.46 10.15 10.47
CA ASP A 162 -13.53 10.90 11.13
C ASP A 162 -14.29 9.91 11.99
N TYR A 163 -14.41 10.17 13.28
CA TYR A 163 -15.06 9.22 14.20
C TYR A 163 -16.15 9.85 15.04
N LYS A 164 -17.07 8.99 15.46
CA LYS A 164 -18.12 9.27 16.43
C LYS A 164 -18.24 8.08 17.38
N ILE A 165 -18.15 8.31 18.68
CA ILE A 165 -18.23 7.29 19.71
C ILE A 165 -19.23 7.68 20.78
N GLY A 166 -20.04 6.74 21.23
CA GLY A 166 -21.09 6.94 22.21
C GLY A 166 -20.99 6.01 23.41
N PHE A 167 -21.26 6.55 24.58
CA PHE A 167 -21.17 5.87 25.87
C PHE A 167 -22.49 5.89 26.65
N SER A 168 -22.74 4.85 27.44
CA SER A 168 -23.78 4.85 28.46
C SER A 168 -23.43 5.79 29.63
N LYS A 169 -24.33 5.94 30.61
CA LYS A 169 -24.05 6.65 31.86
C LYS A 169 -22.91 6.00 32.66
N GLU A 170 -22.75 4.69 32.55
CA GLU A 170 -21.71 3.88 33.22
C GLU A 170 -20.42 3.82 32.36
N LEU A 171 -20.29 4.68 31.34
CA LEU A 171 -19.15 4.80 30.47
C LEU A 171 -18.83 3.52 29.65
N LYS A 172 -19.80 2.66 29.40
CA LYS A 172 -19.66 1.55 28.46
C LYS A 172 -19.84 2.04 27.04
N ILE A 173 -18.99 1.58 26.09
CA ILE A 173 -19.10 1.92 24.68
C ILE A 173 -20.38 1.29 24.12
N MET A 174 -21.28 2.11 23.60
CA MET A 174 -22.57 1.72 23.05
C MET A 174 -22.60 1.68 21.53
N ALA A 175 -21.92 2.64 20.92
CA ALA A 175 -21.86 2.78 19.46
C ALA A 175 -20.56 3.43 19.00
N TYR A 176 -20.12 3.02 17.82
CA TYR A 176 -18.94 3.58 17.16
C TYR A 176 -19.17 3.68 15.66
N GLU A 177 -18.93 4.86 15.11
CA GLU A 177 -18.88 5.09 13.67
C GLU A 177 -17.56 5.73 13.29
N THR A 178 -16.95 5.25 12.21
CA THR A 178 -15.76 5.87 11.67
C THR A 178 -15.70 5.80 10.14
N ILE A 179 -15.09 6.81 9.57
CA ILE A 179 -14.74 6.86 8.16
C ILE A 179 -13.23 6.94 8.07
N PHE A 180 -12.62 5.98 7.40
CA PHE A 180 -11.20 5.94 7.11
C PHE A 180 -10.94 6.43 5.69
N TYR A 181 -10.02 7.38 5.53
CA TYR A 181 -9.54 7.87 4.25
C TYR A 181 -8.07 7.46 4.10
N GLN A 182 -7.84 6.36 3.39
CA GLN A 182 -6.50 5.88 3.06
C GLN A 182 -5.91 6.71 1.93
N ASN A 183 -4.72 7.27 2.11
CA ASN A 183 -3.97 7.86 1.01
C ASN A 183 -3.21 6.75 0.27
N ALA A 184 -3.75 6.31 -0.86
CA ALA A 184 -3.17 5.22 -1.64
C ALA A 184 -2.04 5.67 -2.57
N GLY A 185 -1.97 6.96 -2.89
CA GLY A 185 -1.11 7.45 -3.96
C GLY A 185 -1.72 7.23 -5.35
N ALA A 186 -0.89 7.21 -6.38
CA ALA A 186 -1.33 7.20 -7.77
C ALA A 186 -1.76 5.83 -8.31
N ALA A 187 -1.40 4.75 -7.65
CA ALA A 187 -1.71 3.37 -8.05
C ALA A 187 -2.04 2.47 -6.86
N ALA A 188 -2.64 1.33 -7.15
CA ALA A 188 -3.19 0.43 -6.14
C ALA A 188 -2.13 -0.16 -5.21
N ASP A 189 -1.07 -0.75 -5.77
CA ASP A 189 -0.13 -1.57 -4.98
C ASP A 189 -0.93 -2.52 -4.06
N LEU A 190 -0.61 -2.58 -2.76
CA LEU A 190 -1.33 -3.37 -1.76
C LEU A 190 -2.43 -2.57 -1.02
N SER A 191 -2.79 -1.37 -1.50
CA SER A 191 -3.76 -0.50 -0.84
C SER A 191 -5.11 -1.17 -0.53
N PRO A 192 -5.72 -1.98 -1.42
CA PRO A 192 -6.99 -2.63 -1.11
C PRO A 192 -6.90 -3.55 0.11
N ALA A 193 -5.90 -4.41 0.16
CA ALA A 193 -5.72 -5.36 1.26
C ALA A 193 -5.37 -4.67 2.59
N VAL A 194 -4.56 -3.59 2.53
CA VAL A 194 -4.24 -2.75 3.70
C VAL A 194 -5.50 -2.06 4.23
N MET A 195 -6.36 -1.55 3.34
CA MET A 195 -7.62 -0.91 3.71
C MET A 195 -8.59 -1.90 4.38
N GLU A 196 -8.75 -3.08 3.83
CA GLU A 196 -9.60 -4.11 4.42
C GLU A 196 -9.11 -4.50 5.82
N ARG A 197 -7.80 -4.65 6.00
CA ARG A 197 -7.23 -4.94 7.31
C ARG A 197 -7.42 -3.80 8.30
N THR A 198 -7.42 -2.56 7.87
CA THR A 198 -7.77 -1.40 8.71
C THR A 198 -9.18 -1.55 9.27
N LEU A 199 -10.15 -1.94 8.46
CA LEU A 199 -11.53 -2.19 8.91
C LEU A 199 -11.60 -3.33 9.94
N PHE A 200 -10.90 -4.45 9.72
CA PHE A 200 -10.88 -5.56 10.67
C PHE A 200 -10.30 -5.20 12.04
N HIS A 201 -9.49 -4.16 12.12
CA HIS A 201 -8.86 -3.73 13.38
C HIS A 201 -9.44 -2.43 13.93
N GLY A 202 -10.45 -1.85 13.27
CA GLY A 202 -10.98 -0.52 13.62
C GLY A 202 -11.70 -0.45 14.99
N THR A 203 -12.07 -1.57 15.59
CA THR A 203 -12.59 -1.63 16.97
C THR A 203 -11.51 -1.92 18.01
N ASN A 204 -10.26 -2.10 17.56
CA ASN A 204 -9.16 -2.53 18.43
C ASN A 204 -9.51 -3.84 19.16
N SER A 205 -9.24 -3.93 20.47
CA SER A 205 -9.58 -5.08 21.33
C SER A 205 -10.92 -4.93 22.05
N TYR A 206 -11.68 -3.89 21.73
CA TYR A 206 -12.97 -3.63 22.39
C TYR A 206 -14.11 -4.38 21.69
N PHE A 207 -15.00 -4.98 22.49
CA PHE A 207 -16.30 -5.38 22.01
C PHE A 207 -17.24 -4.17 21.98
N ILE A 208 -17.68 -3.78 20.81
CA ILE A 208 -18.61 -2.67 20.61
C ILE A 208 -19.87 -3.23 19.95
N PRO A 209 -21.04 -3.17 20.61
CA PRO A 209 -22.24 -3.85 20.13
C PRO A 209 -22.85 -3.23 18.86
N ASN A 210 -22.58 -1.95 18.60
CA ASN A 210 -23.10 -1.25 17.41
C ASN A 210 -21.97 -0.49 16.73
N VAL A 211 -21.59 -0.94 15.53
CA VAL A 211 -20.45 -0.41 14.80
C VAL A 211 -20.83 -0.16 13.35
N LYS A 212 -20.36 0.96 12.79
CA LYS A 212 -20.38 1.23 11.36
C LYS A 212 -19.06 1.87 10.96
N MET A 213 -18.28 1.18 10.16
CA MET A 213 -16.98 1.66 9.68
C MET A 213 -16.95 1.63 8.15
N THR A 214 -16.61 2.75 7.54
CA THR A 214 -16.45 2.85 6.09
C THR A 214 -15.01 3.25 5.77
N ALA A 215 -14.40 2.61 4.80
CA ALA A 215 -13.06 2.94 4.34
C ALA A 215 -13.04 3.26 2.85
N TYR A 216 -12.30 4.30 2.51
CA TYR A 216 -12.04 4.76 1.16
C TYR A 216 -10.54 4.63 0.85
N SER A 217 -10.21 3.98 -0.26
CA SER A 217 -8.85 3.98 -0.80
C SER A 217 -8.71 5.11 -1.82
N CYS A 218 -8.21 6.24 -1.36
CA CYS A 218 -8.21 7.49 -2.09
C CYS A 218 -7.02 7.61 -3.03
N LYS A 219 -7.28 7.89 -4.30
CA LYS A 219 -6.26 8.14 -5.32
C LYS A 219 -5.73 9.56 -5.19
N THR A 220 -4.43 9.70 -5.06
CA THR A 220 -3.74 11.01 -4.99
C THR A 220 -2.59 11.07 -5.98
N ASN A 221 -2.01 12.26 -6.18
CA ASN A 221 -0.86 12.46 -7.06
C ASN A 221 0.50 12.21 -6.36
N LEU A 222 0.49 11.44 -5.27
CA LEU A 222 1.69 11.01 -4.57
C LEU A 222 2.18 9.66 -5.10
N PRO A 223 3.44 9.26 -4.84
CA PRO A 223 3.90 7.90 -5.11
C PRO A 223 2.95 6.86 -4.49
N PRO A 224 2.76 5.70 -5.13
CA PRO A 224 1.92 4.64 -4.58
C PRO A 224 2.43 4.20 -3.22
N ASN A 225 1.58 4.29 -2.20
CA ASN A 225 1.87 3.76 -0.88
C ASN A 225 1.75 2.24 -0.88
N THR A 226 2.42 1.57 0.06
CA THR A 226 2.52 0.12 0.07
C THR A 226 2.36 -0.45 1.48
N ALA A 227 2.44 -1.77 1.58
CA ALA A 227 2.49 -2.47 2.85
C ALA A 227 3.62 -1.97 3.75
N PHE A 228 3.33 -1.89 5.03
CA PHE A 228 4.32 -1.70 6.07
C PHE A 228 3.91 -2.52 7.29
N ARG A 229 4.87 -2.98 8.07
CA ARG A 229 4.70 -3.80 9.28
C ARG A 229 3.43 -3.43 10.05
N GLY A 230 2.55 -4.41 10.29
CA GLY A 230 1.21 -4.21 10.86
C GLY A 230 0.09 -4.08 9.83
N PHE A 231 0.41 -3.74 8.57
CA PHE A 231 -0.43 -3.90 7.37
C PHE A 231 -1.85 -3.35 7.52
N GLY A 232 -2.00 -2.11 7.94
CA GLY A 232 -3.31 -1.47 8.15
C GLY A 232 -3.85 -1.57 9.59
N GLY A 233 -3.43 -2.57 10.36
CA GLY A 233 -3.83 -2.71 11.76
C GLY A 233 -3.50 -1.48 12.61
N PRO A 234 -2.26 -0.97 12.59
CA PRO A 234 -1.91 0.22 13.37
C PRO A 234 -2.78 1.45 13.05
N GLN A 235 -3.12 1.64 11.78
CA GLN A 235 -3.94 2.78 11.34
C GLN A 235 -5.40 2.64 11.78
N GLY A 236 -5.92 1.40 11.82
CA GLY A 236 -7.28 1.13 12.29
C GLY A 236 -7.43 1.22 13.80
N MET A 237 -6.39 0.83 14.55
CA MET A 237 -6.39 0.84 16.01
C MET A 237 -6.08 2.21 16.63
N PHE A 238 -5.45 3.10 15.85
CA PHE A 238 -5.10 4.47 16.28
C PHE A 238 -6.37 5.32 16.47
#